data_ab5888743cb90e0b599d7f6d1567fd9f
#
_entry.id   ab5888743cb90e0b599d7f6d1567fd9f
#
_cell.length_a   1.000
_cell.length_b   1.000
_cell.length_c   1.000
_cell.angle_alpha   90.00
_cell.angle_beta   90.00
_cell.angle_gamma   90.00
#
_symmetry.space_group_name_H-M   'P 1'
#
loop_
_entity.id
_entity.type
_entity.pdbx_description
1 polymer ?
#
loop_
_entity_poly.entity_id
_entity_poly.type
_entity_poly.pdbx_seq_one_letter_code
_entity_poly.pdbx_strand_id
1 'polypeptide(L)'
;MIQLENVHKSYGQTKVLKGIDLQIQDQDDVVILGPSGSGKSTLLNVLSGLEKVDEGHILIQGQDLSQLTDAQLTAFRRKKIAFIFQQYYLLPNLTVRQNVKMGADLANNHDFLQIIEDLGLGDKLESIRVNCLVGNSRESPLLGPWPKSQRFFS
;
A
#
# COMPACT_ATOMS: atom_id res chain seq x y z
N MET A 1 -8.49 -9.17 11.09
CA MET A 1 -9.71 -9.38 10.28
C MET A 1 -10.10 -8.08 9.61
N ILE A 2 -10.46 -8.15 8.31
CA ILE A 2 -11.00 -7.04 7.52
C ILE A 2 -12.41 -7.42 7.09
N GLN A 3 -13.36 -6.49 7.18
CA GLN A 3 -14.75 -6.72 6.81
C GLN A 3 -15.31 -5.53 6.05
N LEU A 4 -15.92 -5.78 4.91
CA LEU A 4 -16.65 -4.83 4.11
C LEU A 4 -18.12 -5.16 4.18
N GLU A 5 -18.96 -4.17 4.40
CA GLU A 5 -20.41 -4.32 4.50
C GLU A 5 -21.08 -3.35 3.53
N ASN A 6 -21.69 -3.89 2.49
CA ASN A 6 -22.45 -3.16 1.48
C ASN A 6 -21.69 -1.92 0.95
N VAL A 7 -20.42 -2.08 0.60
CA VAL A 7 -19.54 -0.96 0.21
C VAL A 7 -19.84 -0.48 -1.20
N HIS A 8 -20.14 0.81 -1.33
CA HIS A 8 -20.37 1.49 -2.60
C HIS A 8 -19.33 2.58 -2.83
N LYS A 9 -18.92 2.73 -4.09
CA LYS A 9 -18.06 3.83 -4.53
C LYS A 9 -18.37 4.23 -5.97
N SER A 10 -18.51 5.53 -6.18
CA SER A 10 -18.79 6.11 -7.50
C SER A 10 -17.82 7.25 -7.80
N TYR A 11 -17.58 7.49 -9.09
CA TYR A 11 -16.88 8.66 -9.60
C TYR A 11 -17.79 9.37 -10.59
N GLY A 12 -18.33 10.52 -10.18
CA GLY A 12 -19.38 11.19 -10.92
C GLY A 12 -20.61 10.29 -11.07
N GLN A 13 -21.01 9.99 -12.30
CA GLN A 13 -22.15 9.09 -12.57
C GLN A 13 -21.76 7.61 -12.67
N THR A 14 -20.48 7.28 -12.62
CA THR A 14 -20.00 5.89 -12.79
C THR A 14 -19.93 5.20 -11.45
N LYS A 15 -20.79 4.21 -11.22
CA LYS A 15 -20.76 3.33 -10.05
C LYS A 15 -19.67 2.25 -10.26
N VAL A 16 -18.62 2.27 -9.45
CA VAL A 16 -17.48 1.35 -9.54
C VAL A 16 -17.62 0.20 -8.56
N LEU A 17 -17.84 0.48 -7.27
CA LEU A 17 -18.19 -0.54 -6.30
C LEU A 17 -19.71 -0.48 -6.07
N LYS A 18 -20.35 -1.65 -6.12
CA LYS A 18 -21.83 -1.75 -6.20
C LYS A 18 -22.36 -2.69 -5.10
N GLY A 19 -22.06 -2.36 -3.84
CA GLY A 19 -22.46 -3.19 -2.71
C GLY A 19 -21.54 -4.39 -2.55
N ILE A 20 -20.28 -4.13 -2.17
CA ILE A 20 -19.29 -5.18 -1.94
C ILE A 20 -19.38 -5.63 -0.49
N ASP A 21 -19.61 -6.92 -0.30
CA ASP A 21 -19.49 -7.62 0.97
C ASP A 21 -18.28 -8.55 0.90
N LEU A 22 -17.37 -8.44 1.84
CA LEU A 22 -16.13 -9.23 1.87
C LEU A 22 -15.65 -9.39 3.30
N GLN A 23 -15.17 -10.57 3.63
CA GLN A 23 -14.51 -10.84 4.89
C GLN A 23 -13.15 -11.50 4.65
N ILE A 24 -12.10 -10.95 5.24
CA ILE A 24 -10.72 -11.45 5.16
C ILE A 24 -10.25 -11.69 6.59
N GLN A 25 -9.80 -12.92 6.87
CA GLN A 25 -9.27 -13.27 8.18
C GLN A 25 -7.85 -12.76 8.36
N ASP A 26 -7.37 -12.72 9.60
CA ASP A 26 -5.97 -12.43 9.86
C ASP A 26 -5.09 -13.53 9.26
N GLN A 27 -4.01 -13.13 8.63
CA GLN A 27 -3.02 -13.98 7.94
C GLN A 27 -3.49 -14.58 6.60
N ASP A 28 -4.67 -14.21 6.10
CA ASP A 28 -5.07 -14.60 4.75
C ASP A 28 -4.24 -13.85 3.70
N ASP A 29 -3.85 -14.58 2.65
CA ASP A 29 -3.34 -14.00 1.41
C ASP A 29 -4.51 -13.92 0.42
N VAL A 30 -4.85 -12.70 -0.02
CA VAL A 30 -5.99 -12.45 -0.91
C VAL A 30 -5.52 -11.91 -2.25
N VAL A 31 -6.00 -12.51 -3.33
CA VAL A 31 -5.73 -12.08 -4.71
C VAL A 31 -7.02 -11.54 -5.33
N ILE A 32 -6.95 -10.29 -5.82
CA ILE A 32 -8.08 -9.65 -6.51
C ILE A 32 -7.84 -9.74 -8.03
N LEU A 33 -8.67 -10.52 -8.72
CA LEU A 33 -8.60 -10.72 -10.15
C LEU A 33 -9.74 -10.01 -10.89
N GLY A 34 -9.50 -9.61 -12.13
CA GLY A 34 -10.52 -9.01 -12.99
C GLY A 34 -9.91 -8.19 -14.13
N PRO A 35 -10.70 -7.83 -15.14
CA PRO A 35 -10.25 -7.02 -16.26
C PRO A 35 -9.85 -5.60 -15.84
N SER A 36 -9.16 -4.87 -16.72
CA SER A 36 -8.87 -3.45 -16.49
C SER A 36 -10.17 -2.67 -16.32
N GLY A 37 -10.19 -1.73 -15.37
CA GLY A 37 -11.39 -0.92 -15.10
C GLY A 37 -12.45 -1.61 -14.22
N SER A 38 -12.25 -2.83 -13.75
CA SER A 38 -13.23 -3.54 -12.90
C SER A 38 -13.31 -3.05 -11.45
N GLY A 39 -12.57 -2.02 -11.06
CA GLY A 39 -12.63 -1.43 -9.72
C GLY A 39 -11.62 -2.00 -8.72
N LYS A 40 -10.65 -2.85 -9.13
CA LYS A 40 -9.64 -3.42 -8.22
C LYS A 40 -8.86 -2.36 -7.45
N SER A 41 -8.33 -1.37 -8.15
CA SER A 41 -7.59 -0.27 -7.51
C SER A 41 -8.49 0.58 -6.61
N THR A 42 -9.74 0.80 -7.02
CA THR A 42 -10.73 1.49 -6.17
C THR A 42 -10.99 0.72 -4.89
N LEU A 43 -11.15 -0.61 -4.98
CA LEU A 43 -11.34 -1.47 -3.82
C LEU A 43 -10.13 -1.40 -2.88
N LEU A 44 -8.90 -1.46 -3.41
CA LEU A 44 -7.69 -1.31 -2.60
C LEU A 44 -7.58 0.08 -1.97
N ASN A 45 -7.95 1.14 -2.68
CA ASN A 45 -7.92 2.50 -2.16
C ASN A 45 -8.90 2.70 -1.00
N VAL A 46 -10.13 2.16 -1.10
CA VAL A 46 -11.10 2.28 0.00
C VAL A 46 -10.71 1.38 1.18
N LEU A 47 -10.23 0.15 0.93
CA LEU A 47 -9.72 -0.76 1.97
C LEU A 47 -8.58 -0.14 2.78
N SER A 48 -7.75 0.64 2.13
CA SER A 48 -6.62 1.29 2.80
C SER A 48 -6.94 2.64 3.42
N GLY A 49 -8.17 3.13 3.25
CA GLY A 49 -8.57 4.46 3.69
C GLY A 49 -7.88 5.60 2.92
N LEU A 50 -7.34 5.35 1.72
CA LEU A 50 -6.90 6.41 0.79
C LEU A 50 -8.10 7.15 0.22
N GLU A 51 -9.21 6.44 0.02
CA GLU A 51 -10.48 7.01 -0.43
C GLU A 51 -11.60 6.61 0.54
N LYS A 52 -12.54 7.52 0.75
CA LYS A 52 -13.75 7.23 1.52
C LYS A 52 -14.76 6.51 0.64
N VAL A 53 -15.51 5.60 1.25
CA VAL A 53 -16.70 5.00 0.62
C VAL A 53 -17.83 6.02 0.54
N ASP A 54 -18.73 5.84 -0.42
CA ASP A 54 -19.95 6.66 -0.53
C ASP A 54 -21.04 6.10 0.40
N GLU A 55 -21.14 4.76 0.51
CA GLU A 55 -22.06 4.04 1.40
C GLU A 55 -21.40 2.74 1.89
N GLY A 56 -21.91 2.22 3.00
CA GLY A 56 -21.40 0.98 3.62
C GLY A 56 -20.29 1.23 4.63
N HIS A 57 -19.73 0.15 5.14
CA HIS A 57 -18.75 0.17 6.22
C HIS A 57 -17.50 -0.65 5.87
N ILE A 58 -16.35 -0.20 6.34
CA ILE A 58 -15.08 -0.93 6.26
C ILE A 58 -14.50 -1.05 7.65
N LEU A 59 -14.53 -2.25 8.20
CA LEU A 59 -13.99 -2.54 9.52
C LEU A 59 -12.62 -3.24 9.37
N ILE A 60 -11.60 -2.69 10.00
CA ILE A 60 -10.27 -3.30 10.09
C ILE A 60 -9.90 -3.45 11.56
N GLN A 61 -9.71 -4.69 11.99
CA GLN A 61 -9.47 -5.02 13.40
C GLN A 61 -10.51 -4.39 14.35
N GLY A 62 -11.78 -4.36 13.92
CA GLY A 62 -12.90 -3.78 14.68
C GLY A 62 -13.04 -2.26 14.60
N GLN A 63 -12.13 -1.57 13.90
CA GLN A 63 -12.21 -0.13 13.69
C GLN A 63 -12.87 0.18 12.35
N ASP A 64 -13.99 0.91 12.38
CA ASP A 64 -14.70 1.33 11.18
C ASP A 64 -14.04 2.55 10.55
N LEU A 65 -13.44 2.37 9.38
CA LEU A 65 -12.75 3.44 8.63
C LEU A 65 -13.73 4.47 8.07
N SER A 66 -14.99 4.10 7.81
CA SER A 66 -15.99 5.00 7.25
C SER A 66 -16.35 6.14 8.20
N GLN A 67 -16.15 5.94 9.50
CA GLN A 67 -16.45 6.91 10.56
C GLN A 67 -15.26 7.81 10.94
N LEU A 68 -14.07 7.54 10.37
CA LEU A 68 -12.86 8.26 10.74
C LEU A 68 -12.74 9.60 10.02
N THR A 69 -12.25 10.59 10.75
CA THR A 69 -11.79 11.86 10.15
C THR A 69 -10.52 11.64 9.32
N ASP A 70 -10.19 12.58 8.44
CA ASP A 70 -9.00 12.50 7.59
C ASP A 70 -7.69 12.43 8.42
N ALA A 71 -7.63 13.11 9.55
CA ALA A 71 -6.51 13.03 10.48
C ALA A 71 -6.38 11.62 11.10
N GLN A 72 -7.49 11.02 11.50
CA GLN A 72 -7.53 9.66 12.04
C GLN A 72 -7.20 8.62 10.97
N LEU A 73 -7.71 8.76 9.74
CA LEU A 73 -7.34 7.91 8.61
C LEU A 73 -5.84 7.99 8.31
N THR A 74 -5.26 9.19 8.37
CA THR A 74 -3.81 9.37 8.19
C THR A 74 -3.00 8.67 9.28
N ALA A 75 -3.42 8.80 10.54
CA ALA A 75 -2.79 8.10 11.66
C ALA A 75 -2.95 6.58 11.56
N PHE A 76 -4.12 6.11 11.09
CA PHE A 76 -4.41 4.69 10.86
C PHE A 76 -3.49 4.12 9.77
N ARG A 77 -3.44 4.77 8.59
CA ARG A 77 -2.56 4.33 7.48
C ARG A 77 -1.12 4.20 7.92
N ARG A 78 -0.60 5.20 8.61
CA ARG A 78 0.79 5.22 9.09
C ARG A 78 1.16 3.98 9.94
N LYS A 79 0.19 3.45 10.72
CA LYS A 79 0.43 2.36 11.66
C LYS A 79 0.04 0.98 11.14
N LYS A 80 -0.93 0.91 10.22
CA LYS A 80 -1.62 -0.35 9.91
C LYS A 80 -1.53 -0.76 8.45
N ILE A 81 -1.21 0.16 7.53
CA ILE A 81 -1.25 -0.09 6.10
C ILE A 81 0.14 0.12 5.51
N ALA A 82 0.55 -0.81 4.66
CA ALA A 82 1.70 -0.63 3.77
C ALA A 82 1.25 -0.87 2.33
N PHE A 83 1.73 -0.04 1.41
CA PHE A 83 1.47 -0.16 -0.01
C PHE A 83 2.75 -0.50 -0.76
N ILE A 84 2.63 -1.45 -1.68
CA ILE A 84 3.63 -1.67 -2.73
C ILE A 84 2.94 -1.34 -4.05
N PHE A 85 3.35 -0.24 -4.65
CA PHE A 85 2.77 0.22 -5.91
C PHE A 85 3.51 -0.41 -7.10
N GLN A 86 2.78 -0.69 -8.15
CA GLN A 86 3.29 -1.15 -9.44
C GLN A 86 4.25 -0.13 -10.06
N GLN A 87 3.93 1.17 -9.93
CA GLN A 87 4.85 2.27 -10.22
C GLN A 87 5.49 2.70 -8.90
N TYR A 88 6.79 2.69 -8.84
CA TYR A 88 7.56 2.85 -7.59
C TYR A 88 7.37 4.19 -6.88
N TYR A 89 6.74 5.19 -7.49
CA TYR A 89 6.50 6.55 -6.95
C TYR A 89 7.72 7.19 -6.28
N LEU A 90 8.91 6.80 -6.70
CA LEU A 90 10.13 7.40 -6.21
C LEU A 90 10.28 8.82 -6.75
N LEU A 91 10.71 9.73 -5.91
CA LEU A 91 11.03 11.08 -6.31
C LEU A 91 12.31 11.06 -7.17
N PRO A 92 12.24 11.47 -8.46
CA PRO A 92 13.31 11.24 -9.41
C PRO A 92 14.57 12.04 -9.13
N ASN A 93 14.44 13.16 -8.41
CA ASN A 93 15.54 14.06 -8.08
C ASN A 93 16.22 13.75 -6.74
N LEU A 94 15.73 12.70 -6.04
CA LEU A 94 16.29 12.26 -4.77
C LEU A 94 17.11 10.99 -4.95
N THR A 95 18.13 10.83 -4.12
CA THR A 95 18.90 9.59 -4.03
C THR A 95 18.06 8.47 -3.42
N VAL A 96 18.52 7.23 -3.51
CA VAL A 96 17.91 6.07 -2.84
C VAL A 96 17.79 6.36 -1.35
N ARG A 97 18.87 6.82 -0.70
CA ARG A 97 18.87 7.21 0.71
C ARG A 97 17.76 8.20 1.05
N GLN A 98 17.63 9.27 0.26
CA GLN A 98 16.65 10.33 0.52
C GLN A 98 15.21 9.85 0.33
N ASN A 99 14.95 9.03 -0.71
CA ASN A 99 13.63 8.43 -0.95
C ASN A 99 13.22 7.52 0.20
N VAL A 100 14.11 6.61 0.63
CA VAL A 100 13.82 5.68 1.73
C VAL A 100 13.70 6.42 3.06
N LYS A 101 14.59 7.38 3.32
CA LYS A 101 14.55 8.20 4.54
C LYS A 101 13.21 8.92 4.70
N MET A 102 12.65 9.45 3.63
CA MET A 102 11.36 10.14 3.69
C MET A 102 10.23 9.19 4.15
N GLY A 103 10.20 7.96 3.64
CA GLY A 103 9.25 6.95 4.12
C GLY A 103 9.53 6.52 5.56
N ALA A 104 10.80 6.35 5.93
CA ALA A 104 11.22 5.99 7.26
C ALA A 104 10.87 7.06 8.30
N ASP A 105 11.08 8.33 8.00
CA ASP A 105 10.71 9.45 8.87
C ASP A 105 9.19 9.49 9.11
N LEU A 106 8.38 9.24 8.07
CA LEU A 106 6.93 9.15 8.20
C LEU A 106 6.47 7.97 9.08
N ALA A 107 7.21 6.87 9.03
CA ALA A 107 6.94 5.67 9.83
C ALA A 107 7.59 5.68 11.22
N ASN A 108 8.37 6.72 11.55
CA ASN A 108 9.20 6.77 12.77
C ASN A 108 10.19 5.58 12.86
N ASN A 109 10.70 5.13 11.71
CA ASN A 109 11.68 4.05 11.62
C ASN A 109 13.10 4.62 11.52
N HIS A 110 13.92 4.39 12.53
CA HIS A 110 15.30 4.89 12.58
C HIS A 110 16.32 3.89 12.02
N ASP A 111 15.93 2.63 11.81
CA ASP A 111 16.82 1.55 11.39
C ASP A 111 16.79 1.28 9.88
N PHE A 112 16.29 2.25 9.10
CA PHE A 112 16.10 2.07 7.65
C PHE A 112 17.40 1.79 6.89
N LEU A 113 18.55 2.27 7.38
CA LEU A 113 19.85 2.01 6.75
C LEU A 113 20.24 0.53 6.85
N GLN A 114 20.02 -0.08 8.01
CA GLN A 114 20.26 -1.52 8.19
C GLN A 114 19.40 -2.34 7.25
N ILE A 115 18.12 -1.97 7.10
CA ILE A 115 17.20 -2.64 6.16
C ILE A 115 17.73 -2.56 4.71
N ILE A 116 18.27 -1.41 4.30
CA ILE A 116 18.84 -1.24 2.95
C ILE A 116 20.09 -2.11 2.77
N GLU A 117 20.94 -2.21 3.79
CA GLU A 117 22.13 -3.08 3.76
C GLU A 117 21.74 -4.55 3.69
N ASP A 118 20.77 -4.98 4.49
CA ASP A 118 20.24 -6.36 4.49
C ASP A 118 19.63 -6.75 3.13
N LEU A 119 19.11 -5.77 2.38
CA LEU A 119 18.64 -5.95 1.02
C LEU A 119 19.76 -5.92 -0.05
N GLY A 120 21.01 -5.74 0.35
CA GLY A 120 22.16 -5.66 -0.57
C GLY A 120 22.19 -4.40 -1.43
N LEU A 121 21.55 -3.31 -0.97
CA LEU A 121 21.45 -2.03 -1.68
C LEU A 121 22.33 -0.93 -1.09
N GLY A 122 23.22 -1.26 -0.16
CA GLY A 122 24.08 -0.29 0.52
C GLY A 122 24.96 0.52 -0.43
N ASP A 123 25.49 -0.09 -1.49
CA ASP A 123 26.30 0.54 -2.52
C ASP A 123 25.51 1.49 -3.46
N LYS A 124 24.16 1.41 -3.43
CA LYS A 124 23.26 2.23 -4.25
C LYS A 124 22.70 3.45 -3.52
N LEU A 125 22.97 3.62 -2.23
CA LEU A 125 22.37 4.65 -1.39
C LEU A 125 22.47 6.07 -1.96
N GLU A 126 23.61 6.42 -2.55
CA GLU A 126 23.85 7.75 -3.13
C GLU A 126 23.47 7.84 -4.61
N SER A 127 22.97 6.75 -5.20
CA SER A 127 22.52 6.75 -6.60
C SER A 127 21.17 7.43 -6.74
N ILE A 128 20.96 8.14 -7.84
CA ILE A 128 19.65 8.66 -8.25
C ILE A 128 18.92 7.56 -9.02
N ARG A 129 17.58 7.55 -8.98
CA ARG A 129 16.69 6.53 -9.59
C ARG A 129 17.10 6.06 -10.99
N VAL A 130 17.56 6.98 -11.86
CA VAL A 130 17.90 6.65 -13.25
C VAL A 130 19.01 5.60 -13.34
N ASN A 131 19.95 5.61 -12.40
CA ASN A 131 21.10 4.72 -12.41
C ASN A 131 20.82 3.36 -11.75
N CYS A 132 19.76 3.23 -10.98
CA CYS A 132 19.38 1.98 -10.31
C CYS A 132 18.62 1.03 -11.23
N LEU A 133 17.89 1.55 -12.24
CA LEU A 133 17.02 0.76 -13.12
C LEU A 133 17.73 0.19 -14.35
N VAL A 134 18.93 0.65 -14.69
CA VAL A 134 19.66 0.21 -15.89
C VAL A 134 20.47 -1.07 -15.66
N GLY A 135 20.53 -1.56 -14.43
CA GLY A 135 21.48 -2.61 -14.03
C GLY A 135 20.97 -4.05 -13.96
N ASN A 136 19.69 -4.39 -14.09
CA ASN A 136 19.28 -5.81 -14.09
C ASN A 136 17.84 -6.02 -14.58
N SER A 137 17.72 -6.30 -15.87
CA SER A 137 16.46 -6.72 -16.49
C SER A 137 16.14 -8.23 -16.32
N ARG A 138 16.77 -8.95 -15.42
CA ARG A 138 16.58 -10.41 -15.30
C ARG A 138 16.40 -10.99 -13.89
N GLU A 139 16.60 -10.23 -12.83
CA GLU A 139 16.33 -10.73 -11.48
C GLU A 139 15.71 -9.64 -10.64
N SER A 140 14.49 -9.87 -10.18
CA SER A 140 13.82 -9.06 -9.18
C SER A 140 14.12 -9.67 -7.79
N PRO A 141 15.15 -9.19 -7.07
CA PRO A 141 15.52 -9.75 -5.77
C PRO A 141 14.64 -9.26 -4.61
N LEU A 142 13.56 -8.55 -4.91
CA LEU A 142 12.76 -7.88 -3.87
C LEU A 142 11.69 -8.76 -3.21
N LEU A 143 11.76 -10.08 -3.39
CA LEU A 143 10.86 -11.03 -2.73
C LEU A 143 11.60 -11.89 -1.69
N GLY A 144 12.37 -11.26 -0.80
CA GLY A 144 12.78 -11.87 0.46
C GLY A 144 11.58 -12.00 1.42
N PRO A 145 11.67 -12.88 2.45
CA PRO A 145 10.55 -13.13 3.35
C PRO A 145 10.23 -11.90 4.20
N TRP A 146 9.22 -11.15 3.76
CA TRP A 146 8.59 -10.10 4.57
C TRP A 146 7.85 -10.75 5.74
N PRO A 147 7.77 -10.06 6.89
CA PRO A 147 6.98 -10.57 8.01
C PRO A 147 5.54 -10.83 7.56
N LYS A 148 5.02 -12.00 7.92
CA LYS A 148 3.74 -12.56 7.45
C LYS A 148 2.48 -11.72 7.76
N SER A 149 2.60 -10.58 8.37
CA SER A 149 1.48 -9.78 8.86
C SER A 149 0.99 -8.66 7.95
N GLN A 150 1.61 -8.41 6.79
CA GLN A 150 1.25 -7.28 5.92
C GLN A 150 1.56 -7.58 4.44
N ARG A 151 0.72 -8.36 3.77
CA ARG A 151 0.84 -8.57 2.33
C ARG A 151 -0.44 -8.15 1.61
N PHE A 152 -0.38 -7.04 0.90
CA PHE A 152 -1.34 -6.71 -0.15
C PHE A 152 -0.59 -6.60 -1.47
N PHE A 153 -0.94 -7.44 -2.44
CA PHE A 153 -0.43 -7.37 -3.80
C PHE A 153 -1.52 -6.86 -4.74
N SER A 154 -1.20 -5.92 -5.60
CA SER A 154 -2.07 -5.47 -6.70
C SER A 154 -1.53 -5.96 -8.04
#